data_3c9d494c367ceb8b70a45a0a798a1ab6
#
_entry.id   3c9d494c367ceb8b70a45a0a798a1ab6
#
_cell.length_a   1.000
_cell.length_b   1.000
_cell.length_c   1.000
_cell.angle_alpha   90.00
_cell.angle_beta   90.00
_cell.angle_gamma   90.00
#
_symmetry.space_group_name_H-M   'P 1'
#
loop_
_entity.id
_entity.type
_entity.pdbx_description
1 polymer ?
#
loop_
_entity_poly.entity_id
_entity_poly.type
_entity_poly.pdbx_seq_one_letter_code
_entity_poly.pdbx_strand_id
1 'polypeptide(L)'
;MRLNLTSDELLATTRAVRKRLDLTRDVEPEVIDECLNAALQAPTGSNTQGWHFLVVRDPELRRGLADLYREAFSGYIALQKEAAAKLGPSETADTQQRVR
;
A
#
# COMPACT_ATOMS: atom_id res chain seq x y z
N MET A 1 -8.32 11.10 13.67
CA MET A 1 -9.19 9.92 13.95
C MET A 1 -8.50 9.04 15.00
N ARG A 2 -9.20 8.67 16.06
CA ARG A 2 -8.65 7.77 17.08
C ARG A 2 -9.27 6.39 16.90
N LEU A 3 -8.45 5.36 16.80
CA LEU A 3 -8.90 3.99 16.86
C LEU A 3 -8.97 3.58 18.35
N ASN A 4 -10.15 3.11 18.80
CA ASN A 4 -10.32 2.62 20.17
C ASN A 4 -9.80 1.16 20.28
N LEU A 5 -8.53 0.97 19.91
CA LEU A 5 -7.85 -0.31 19.97
C LEU A 5 -6.65 -0.21 20.91
N THR A 6 -6.40 -1.27 21.63
CA THR A 6 -5.13 -1.44 22.36
C THR A 6 -3.99 -1.67 21.37
N SER A 7 -2.76 -1.51 21.81
CA SER A 7 -1.58 -1.79 20.99
C SER A 7 -1.57 -3.24 20.49
N ASP A 8 -1.97 -4.18 21.32
CA ASP A 8 -2.01 -5.60 20.96
C ASP A 8 -3.10 -5.90 19.92
N GLU A 9 -4.27 -5.33 20.08
CA GLU A 9 -5.35 -5.43 19.09
C GLU A 9 -4.93 -4.81 17.75
N LEU A 10 -4.30 -3.65 17.77
CA LEU A 10 -3.80 -3.00 16.56
C LEU A 10 -2.80 -3.90 15.83
N LEU A 11 -1.79 -4.41 16.52
CA LEU A 11 -0.77 -5.29 15.94
C LEU A 11 -1.36 -6.61 15.44
N ALA A 12 -2.30 -7.18 16.18
CA ALA A 12 -2.93 -8.45 15.83
C ALA A 12 -3.91 -8.36 14.65
N THR A 13 -4.52 -7.19 14.44
CA THR A 13 -5.59 -7.00 13.43
C THR A 13 -5.17 -6.20 12.20
N THR A 14 -3.99 -5.57 12.21
CA THR A 14 -3.50 -4.81 11.06
C THR A 14 -3.31 -5.72 9.85
N ARG A 15 -3.93 -5.33 8.73
CA ARG A 15 -3.86 -6.04 7.44
C ARG A 15 -3.71 -5.04 6.31
N ALA A 16 -3.01 -5.44 5.25
CA ALA A 16 -3.01 -4.68 4.01
C ALA A 16 -4.38 -4.77 3.33
N VAL A 17 -5.04 -3.63 3.14
CA VAL A 17 -6.33 -3.56 2.44
C VAL A 17 -6.08 -3.10 1.02
N ARG A 18 -6.42 -3.97 0.05
CA ARG A 18 -6.22 -3.72 -1.39
C ARG A 18 -7.51 -3.81 -2.19
N LYS A 19 -8.56 -4.33 -1.58
CA LYS A 19 -9.88 -4.52 -2.19
C LYS A 19 -10.93 -3.85 -1.33
N ARG A 20 -12.10 -3.58 -1.89
CA ARG A 20 -13.23 -2.94 -1.20
C ARG A 20 -12.90 -1.53 -0.68
N LEU A 21 -12.04 -0.82 -1.42
CA LEU A 21 -11.77 0.59 -1.14
C LEU A 21 -12.96 1.42 -1.63
N ASP A 22 -13.40 2.38 -0.82
CA ASP A 22 -14.33 3.39 -1.27
C ASP A 22 -13.59 4.45 -2.09
N LEU A 23 -13.73 4.35 -3.41
CA LEU A 23 -13.06 5.26 -4.34
C LEU A 23 -13.88 6.52 -4.62
N THR A 24 -15.06 6.64 -4.04
CA THR A 24 -15.98 7.77 -4.25
C THR A 24 -15.91 8.82 -3.15
N ARG A 25 -15.40 8.43 -1.99
CA ARG A 25 -15.23 9.31 -0.84
C ARG A 25 -13.88 10.01 -0.87
N ASP A 26 -13.89 11.32 -0.68
CA ASP A 26 -12.66 12.09 -0.48
C ASP A 26 -12.04 11.80 0.89
N VAL A 27 -10.73 11.98 0.96
CA VAL A 27 -9.97 11.92 2.22
C VAL A 27 -9.81 13.33 2.76
N GLU A 28 -10.23 13.54 3.98
CA GLU A 28 -10.12 14.83 4.66
C GLU A 28 -8.64 15.24 4.82
N PRO A 29 -8.27 16.52 4.61
CA PRO A 29 -6.88 16.99 4.75
C PRO A 29 -6.26 16.66 6.10
N GLU A 30 -7.05 16.77 7.18
CA GLU A 30 -6.62 16.50 8.55
C GLU A 30 -6.20 15.04 8.75
N VAL A 31 -6.87 14.10 8.07
CA VAL A 31 -6.50 12.68 8.11
C VAL A 31 -5.17 12.44 7.41
N ILE A 32 -4.92 13.15 6.30
CA ILE A 32 -3.63 13.08 5.59
C ILE A 32 -2.51 13.59 6.50
N ASP A 33 -2.72 14.73 7.17
CA ASP A 33 -1.75 15.32 8.09
C ASP A 33 -1.46 14.39 9.27
N GLU A 34 -2.48 13.76 9.85
CA GLU A 34 -2.31 12.75 10.91
C GLU A 34 -1.48 11.56 10.42
N CYS A 35 -1.73 11.06 9.20
CA CYS A 35 -0.96 9.97 8.61
C CYS A 35 0.50 10.35 8.38
N LEU A 36 0.77 11.56 7.89
CA LEU A 36 2.14 12.06 7.69
C LEU A 36 2.88 12.21 9.01
N ASN A 37 2.22 12.76 10.02
CA ASN A 37 2.79 12.88 11.37
C ASN A 37 3.12 11.51 11.98
N ALA A 38 2.27 10.52 11.78
CA ALA A 38 2.54 9.14 12.20
C ALA A 38 3.73 8.55 11.42
N ALA A 39 3.80 8.77 10.12
CA ALA A 39 4.89 8.28 9.26
C ALA A 39 6.25 8.86 9.64
N LEU A 40 6.30 10.12 10.10
CA LEU A 40 7.53 10.77 10.58
C LEU A 40 8.12 10.13 11.84
N GLN A 41 7.35 9.31 12.56
CA GLN A 41 7.85 8.58 13.73
C GLN A 41 8.66 7.34 13.37
N ALA A 42 8.66 6.91 12.11
CA ALA A 42 9.42 5.75 11.68
C ALA A 42 10.94 5.98 11.79
N PRO A 43 11.72 4.98 12.20
CA PRO A 43 13.17 5.10 12.24
C PRO A 43 13.76 5.22 10.84
N THR A 44 14.90 5.93 10.73
CA THR A 44 15.68 6.03 9.50
C THR A 44 17.10 5.56 9.69
N GLY A 45 17.76 5.14 8.62
CA GLY A 45 19.19 4.81 8.64
C GLY A 45 20.00 5.98 9.21
N SER A 46 20.80 5.72 10.22
CA SER A 46 21.61 6.72 10.94
C SER A 46 20.81 7.94 11.44
N ASN A 47 19.50 7.79 11.62
CA ASN A 47 18.60 8.86 12.03
C ASN A 47 18.69 10.12 11.14
N THR A 48 18.90 9.94 9.84
CA THR A 48 19.09 11.04 8.89
C THR A 48 17.84 11.86 8.66
N GLN A 49 16.65 11.27 8.90
CA GLN A 49 15.33 11.95 8.77
C GLN A 49 15.14 12.66 7.42
N GLY A 50 15.65 12.06 6.34
CA GLY A 50 15.64 12.63 4.99
C GLY A 50 14.31 12.47 4.25
N TRP A 51 13.19 12.57 4.95
CA TRP A 51 11.86 12.44 4.37
C TRP A 51 11.48 13.63 3.51
N HIS A 52 10.86 13.34 2.39
CA HIS A 52 10.16 14.32 1.57
C HIS A 52 8.84 13.71 1.16
N PHE A 53 7.74 14.31 1.58
CA PHE A 53 6.39 13.88 1.23
C PHE A 53 5.77 14.82 0.21
N LEU A 54 5.30 14.26 -0.88
CA LEU A 54 4.53 14.97 -1.88
C LEU A 54 3.08 14.47 -1.84
N VAL A 55 2.16 15.32 -1.44
CA VAL A 55 0.74 14.98 -1.38
C VAL A 55 0.05 15.44 -2.66
N VAL A 56 -0.35 14.49 -3.48
CA VAL A 56 -1.02 14.77 -4.75
C VAL A 56 -2.51 14.52 -4.60
N ARG A 57 -3.31 15.58 -4.57
CA ARG A 57 -4.78 15.52 -4.45
C ARG A 57 -5.51 15.83 -5.76
N ASP A 58 -4.88 16.56 -6.65
CA ASP A 58 -5.46 16.89 -7.95
C ASP A 58 -5.79 15.61 -8.75
N PRO A 59 -7.06 15.44 -9.23
CA PRO A 59 -7.46 14.22 -9.92
C PRO A 59 -6.73 13.98 -11.23
N GLU A 60 -6.36 15.03 -11.97
CA GLU A 60 -5.65 14.90 -13.24
C GLU A 60 -4.20 14.46 -13.02
N LEU A 61 -3.53 15.07 -12.04
CA LEU A 61 -2.17 14.67 -11.66
C LEU A 61 -2.13 13.24 -11.15
N ARG A 62 -3.11 12.84 -10.31
CA ARG A 62 -3.22 11.45 -9.84
C ARG A 62 -3.43 10.47 -11.00
N ARG A 63 -4.25 10.84 -11.97
CA ARG A 63 -4.48 10.02 -13.16
C ARG A 63 -3.21 9.86 -13.99
N GLY A 64 -2.49 10.97 -14.24
CA GLY A 64 -1.20 10.95 -14.93
C GLY A 64 -0.17 10.05 -14.25
N LEU A 65 -0.04 10.14 -12.92
CA LEU A 65 0.84 9.26 -12.13
C LEU A 65 0.40 7.79 -12.23
N ALA A 66 -0.90 7.53 -12.19
CA ALA A 66 -1.43 6.17 -12.33
C ALA A 66 -1.14 5.56 -13.71
N ASP A 67 -1.20 6.36 -14.76
CA ASP A 67 -0.89 5.92 -16.11
C ASP A 67 0.61 5.58 -16.26
N LEU A 68 1.49 6.42 -15.75
CA LEU A 68 2.94 6.15 -15.69
C LEU A 68 3.23 4.87 -14.88
N TYR A 69 2.56 4.69 -13.76
CA TYR A 69 2.71 3.48 -12.95
C TYR A 69 2.26 2.22 -13.70
N ARG A 70 1.11 2.27 -14.38
CA ARG A 70 0.61 1.13 -15.17
C ARG A 70 1.56 0.78 -16.29
N GLU A 71 2.09 1.76 -16.99
CA GLU A 71 3.08 1.56 -18.06
C GLU A 71 4.34 0.86 -17.52
N ALA A 72 4.94 1.39 -16.48
CA ALA A 72 6.13 0.82 -15.85
C ALA A 72 5.88 -0.58 -15.27
N PHE A 73 4.70 -0.82 -14.72
CA PHE A 73 4.35 -2.08 -14.06
C PHE A 73 3.88 -3.17 -15.01
N SER A 74 3.50 -2.84 -16.25
CA SER A 74 3.02 -3.80 -17.25
C SER A 74 4.04 -4.90 -17.56
N GLY A 75 5.32 -4.55 -17.66
CA GLY A 75 6.42 -5.50 -17.86
C GLY A 75 6.57 -6.46 -16.67
N TYR A 76 6.46 -5.95 -15.45
CA TYR A 76 6.55 -6.76 -14.24
C TYR A 76 5.36 -7.76 -14.15
N ILE A 77 4.14 -7.34 -14.46
CA ILE A 77 2.97 -8.22 -14.49
C ILE A 77 3.13 -9.33 -15.52
N ALA A 78 3.66 -9.03 -16.69
CA ALA A 78 3.92 -10.02 -17.74
C ALA A 78 4.90 -11.11 -17.24
N LEU A 79 6.01 -10.70 -16.60
CA LEU A 79 6.98 -11.62 -16.01
C LEU A 79 6.38 -12.47 -14.88
N GLN A 80 5.55 -11.88 -14.03
CA GLN A 80 4.86 -12.60 -12.95
C GLN A 80 3.88 -13.64 -13.48
N LYS A 81 3.13 -13.31 -14.53
CA LYS A 81 2.21 -14.28 -15.19
C LYS A 81 2.97 -15.42 -15.83
N GLU A 82 4.10 -15.15 -16.47
CA GLU A 82 4.95 -16.16 -17.08
C GLU A 82 5.57 -17.08 -16.01
N ALA A 83 6.06 -16.53 -14.93
CA ALA A 83 6.58 -17.30 -13.79
C ALA A 83 5.51 -18.17 -13.15
N ALA A 84 4.29 -17.64 -12.93
CA ALA A 84 3.17 -18.39 -12.40
C ALA A 84 2.69 -19.51 -13.33
N ALA A 85 2.78 -19.32 -14.64
CA ALA A 85 2.46 -20.37 -15.62
C ALA A 85 3.48 -21.53 -15.62
N LYS A 86 4.73 -21.24 -15.25
CA LYS A 86 5.82 -22.24 -15.11
C LYS A 86 5.70 -23.02 -13.78
N LEU A 87 5.14 -22.40 -12.74
CA LEU A 87 4.82 -23.05 -11.48
C LEU A 87 3.43 -23.70 -11.62
N GLY A 88 3.35 -25.02 -11.66
CA GLY A 88 2.08 -25.75 -11.80
C GLY A 88 1.07 -25.43 -10.67
N PRO A 89 -0.22 -25.79 -10.86
CA PRO A 89 -1.30 -25.39 -9.95
C PRO A 89 -1.18 -25.88 -8.48
N SER A 90 -0.29 -26.80 -8.17
CA SER A 90 -0.09 -27.34 -6.82
C SER A 90 0.76 -26.45 -5.90
N GLU A 91 1.68 -25.66 -6.43
CA GLU A 91 2.55 -24.81 -5.62
C GLU A 91 1.91 -23.47 -5.24
N THR A 92 0.99 -22.97 -6.07
CA THR A 92 0.26 -21.73 -5.76
C THR A 92 -0.80 -21.92 -4.68
N ALA A 93 -1.36 -23.10 -4.52
CA ALA A 93 -2.36 -23.43 -3.49
C ALA A 93 -1.73 -23.52 -2.09
N ASP A 94 -0.52 -24.05 -1.97
CA ASP A 94 0.19 -24.23 -0.70
C ASP A 94 0.70 -22.89 -0.13
N THR A 95 1.08 -21.97 -1.01
CA THR A 95 1.51 -20.62 -0.59
C THR A 95 0.33 -19.77 -0.07
N GLN A 96 -0.89 -19.98 -0.61
CA GLN A 96 -2.09 -19.27 -0.14
C GLN A 96 -2.63 -19.81 1.20
N GLN A 97 -2.34 -21.05 1.56
CA GLN A 97 -2.74 -21.64 2.84
C GLN A 97 -1.83 -21.21 4.01
N ARG A 98 -0.59 -20.84 3.74
CA ARG A 98 0.36 -20.38 4.78
C ARG A 98 0.15 -18.95 5.26
N VAL A 99 -0.74 -18.19 4.62
CA VAL A 99 -1.01 -16.75 4.91
C VAL A 99 -2.40 -16.56 5.56
N ARG A 100 -2.98 -17.62 6.13
CA ARG A 100 -4.23 -17.51 6.91
C ARG A 100 -3.98 -17.61 8.39
#